data_57243bb662b1aea4e614f2a1aa90c7be
#
_entry.id   57243bb662b1aea4e614f2a1aa90c7be
#
_cell.length_a   1.000
_cell.length_b   1.000
_cell.length_c   1.000
_cell.angle_alpha   90.00
_cell.angle_beta   90.00
_cell.angle_gamma   90.00
#
_symmetry.space_group_name_H-M   'P 1'
#
loop_
_entity.id
_entity.type
_entity.pdbx_description
1 polymer ?
#
loop_
_entity_poly.entity_id
_entity_poly.type
_entity_poly.pdbx_seq_one_letter_code
_entity_poly.pdbx_strand_id
1 'polypeptide(L)'
;CQGDILPSLDNSGILIQMVHRIGAGVVGIALILGVMKFKESAREEGIHNIYSKCLDTAGAIWLANVFVGGLYVVEAKMGDFPEGLSLLHLILGVASFLAASVGLMLLQMSEEGAEDE
;
A
#
# COMPACT_ATOMS: atom_id res chain seq x y z
N CYS A 1 -13.30 -14.17 10.20
CA CYS A 1 -12.22 -15.18 10.22
C CYS A 1 -12.05 -15.68 11.64
N GLN A 2 -12.49 -16.89 11.93
CA GLN A 2 -12.51 -17.47 13.28
C GLN A 2 -11.14 -18.02 13.73
N GLY A 3 -10.05 -17.29 13.54
CA GLY A 3 -8.75 -17.65 14.07
C GLY A 3 -7.86 -18.54 13.22
N ASP A 4 -8.37 -19.12 12.16
CA ASP A 4 -7.60 -19.96 11.23
C ASP A 4 -6.90 -19.11 10.16
N ILE A 5 -5.67 -19.51 9.84
CA ILE A 5 -4.89 -18.91 8.75
C ILE A 5 -5.56 -19.19 7.40
N LEU A 6 -6.24 -20.32 7.27
CA LEU A 6 -7.05 -20.73 6.12
C LEU A 6 -8.46 -21.08 6.59
N PRO A 7 -9.39 -20.11 6.63
CA PRO A 7 -10.79 -20.39 6.95
C PRO A 7 -11.47 -21.21 5.85
N SER A 8 -12.53 -21.94 6.19
CA SER A 8 -13.35 -22.66 5.22
C SER A 8 -13.90 -21.72 4.16
N LEU A 9 -13.73 -22.06 2.89
CA LEU A 9 -14.12 -21.24 1.72
C LEU A 9 -15.63 -21.26 1.44
N ASP A 10 -16.43 -21.80 2.33
CA ASP A 10 -17.89 -21.99 2.15
C ASP A 10 -18.70 -20.70 2.24
N ASN A 11 -18.05 -19.57 2.64
CA ASN A 11 -18.70 -18.29 2.79
C ASN A 11 -18.06 -17.25 1.86
N SER A 12 -18.85 -16.65 0.98
CA SER A 12 -18.41 -15.61 0.03
C SER A 12 -17.73 -14.42 0.71
N GLY A 13 -18.14 -14.02 1.92
CA GLY A 13 -17.49 -12.95 2.67
C GLY A 13 -16.07 -13.30 3.10
N ILE A 14 -15.82 -14.55 3.45
CA ILE A 14 -14.49 -15.06 3.80
C ILE A 14 -13.58 -15.09 2.57
N LEU A 15 -14.12 -15.53 1.44
CA LEU A 15 -13.40 -15.56 0.17
C LEU A 15 -12.95 -14.16 -0.25
N ILE A 16 -13.85 -13.17 -0.18
CA ILE A 16 -13.53 -11.76 -0.49
C ILE A 16 -12.43 -11.23 0.41
N GLN A 17 -12.48 -11.51 1.72
CA GLN A 17 -11.43 -11.10 2.66
C GLN A 17 -10.07 -11.74 2.35
N MET A 18 -10.06 -13.01 1.96
CA MET A 18 -8.82 -13.70 1.55
C MET A 18 -8.24 -13.10 0.28
N VAL A 19 -9.05 -12.87 -0.74
CA VAL A 19 -8.62 -12.22 -1.99
C VAL A 19 -8.06 -10.83 -1.70
N HIS A 20 -8.73 -10.05 -0.84
CA HIS A 20 -8.24 -8.74 -0.42
C HIS A 20 -6.87 -8.82 0.27
N ARG A 21 -6.67 -9.76 1.20
CA ARG A 21 -5.39 -9.93 1.91
C ARG A 21 -4.25 -10.34 0.99
N ILE A 22 -4.51 -11.30 0.09
CA ILE A 22 -3.52 -11.75 -0.90
C ILE A 22 -3.18 -10.60 -1.85
N GLY A 23 -4.20 -9.91 -2.37
CA GLY A 23 -4.01 -8.76 -3.25
C GLY A 23 -3.22 -7.63 -2.57
N ALA A 24 -3.55 -7.28 -1.34
CA ALA A 24 -2.81 -6.30 -0.57
C ALA A 24 -1.35 -6.72 -0.33
N GLY A 25 -1.10 -8.00 -0.04
CA GLY A 25 0.25 -8.54 0.11
C GLY A 25 1.07 -8.42 -1.18
N VAL A 26 0.49 -8.81 -2.32
CA VAL A 26 1.14 -8.72 -3.64
C VAL A 26 1.45 -7.26 -4.00
N VAL A 27 0.47 -6.36 -3.85
CA VAL A 27 0.66 -4.92 -4.12
C VAL A 27 1.72 -4.32 -3.19
N GLY A 28 1.72 -4.70 -1.92
CA GLY A 28 2.73 -4.23 -0.96
C GLY A 28 4.14 -4.68 -1.30
N ILE A 29 4.33 -5.94 -1.66
CA ILE A 29 5.62 -6.45 -2.10
C ILE A 29 6.07 -5.72 -3.36
N ALA A 30 5.19 -5.55 -4.35
CA ALA A 30 5.50 -4.82 -5.58
C ALA A 30 5.89 -3.35 -5.29
N LEU A 31 5.18 -2.69 -4.38
CA LEU A 31 5.48 -1.31 -3.96
C LEU A 31 6.85 -1.22 -3.29
N ILE A 32 7.16 -2.12 -2.34
CA ILE A 32 8.45 -2.14 -1.63
C ILE A 32 9.60 -2.38 -2.62
N LEU A 33 9.47 -3.39 -3.50
CA LEU A 33 10.50 -3.69 -4.50
C LEU A 33 10.68 -2.53 -5.49
N GLY A 34 9.59 -1.89 -5.91
CA GLY A 34 9.61 -0.71 -6.76
C GLY A 34 10.35 0.46 -6.12
N VAL A 35 10.03 0.76 -4.85
CA VAL A 35 10.70 1.82 -4.08
C VAL A 35 12.19 1.51 -3.90
N MET A 36 12.56 0.26 -3.60
CA MET A 36 13.96 -0.13 -3.44
C MET A 36 14.75 0.04 -4.73
N LYS A 37 14.23 -0.46 -5.86
CA LYS A 37 14.88 -0.32 -7.18
C LYS A 37 15.01 1.15 -7.58
N PHE A 38 13.96 1.94 -7.37
CA PHE A 38 13.97 3.34 -7.68
C PHE A 38 15.02 4.11 -6.87
N LYS A 39 15.16 3.81 -5.56
CA LYS A 39 16.19 4.41 -4.72
C LYS A 39 17.61 4.04 -5.16
N GLU A 40 17.81 2.84 -5.64
CA GLU A 40 19.10 2.38 -6.18
C GLU A 40 19.45 3.20 -7.43
N SER A 41 18.56 3.30 -8.41
CA SER A 41 18.74 4.12 -9.62
C SER A 41 18.95 5.61 -9.28
N ALA A 42 18.12 6.18 -8.44
CA ALA A 42 18.23 7.59 -8.06
C ALA A 42 19.55 7.92 -7.33
N ARG A 43 20.10 6.97 -6.59
CA ARG A 43 21.40 7.11 -5.93
C ARG A 43 22.56 7.07 -6.92
N GLU A 44 22.47 6.23 -7.93
CA GLU A 44 23.50 6.13 -8.99
C GLU A 44 23.53 7.39 -9.87
N GLU A 45 22.37 7.95 -10.17
CA GLU A 45 22.22 9.15 -11.00
C GLU A 45 22.40 10.48 -10.24
N GLY A 46 22.56 10.43 -8.92
CA GLY A 46 22.72 11.61 -8.07
C GLY A 46 21.44 12.48 -7.96
N ILE A 47 20.32 11.94 -8.37
CA ILE A 47 19.03 12.62 -8.38
C ILE A 47 18.36 12.52 -7.01
N HIS A 48 18.43 13.60 -6.22
CA HIS A 48 17.74 13.69 -4.93
C HIS A 48 16.35 14.31 -5.14
N ASN A 49 15.33 13.48 -5.28
CA ASN A 49 14.08 13.89 -5.90
C ASN A 49 12.85 13.86 -5.00
N ILE A 50 11.93 14.79 -5.31
CA ILE A 50 10.59 14.91 -4.71
C ILE A 50 9.78 13.60 -4.91
N TYR A 51 9.95 12.89 -6.03
CA TYR A 51 9.26 11.61 -6.28
C TYR A 51 9.80 10.49 -5.39
N SER A 52 11.08 10.46 -5.04
CA SER A 52 11.60 9.52 -4.03
C SER A 52 10.87 9.72 -2.69
N LYS A 53 10.65 10.97 -2.29
CA LYS A 53 9.89 11.31 -1.09
C LYS A 53 8.42 10.89 -1.20
N CYS A 54 7.80 11.08 -2.35
CA CYS A 54 6.41 10.64 -2.59
C CYS A 54 6.29 9.12 -2.48
N LEU A 55 7.22 8.35 -3.05
CA LEU A 55 7.22 6.89 -2.98
C LEU A 55 7.51 6.39 -1.56
N ASP A 56 8.43 7.01 -0.83
CA ASP A 56 8.69 6.71 0.57
C ASP A 56 7.46 6.97 1.44
N THR A 57 6.79 8.09 1.21
CA THR A 57 5.56 8.45 1.89
C THR A 57 4.45 7.45 1.58
N ALA A 58 4.29 7.05 0.32
CA ALA A 58 3.32 6.03 -0.09
C ALA A 58 3.58 4.69 0.61
N GLY A 59 4.84 4.25 0.68
CA GLY A 59 5.24 3.04 1.37
C GLY A 59 4.97 3.10 2.88
N ALA A 60 5.28 4.23 3.53
CA ALA A 60 5.04 4.43 4.96
C ALA A 60 3.54 4.43 5.27
N ILE A 61 2.71 5.10 4.48
CA ILE A 61 1.25 5.13 4.63
C ILE A 61 0.69 3.72 4.39
N TRP A 62 1.21 3.00 3.41
CA TRP A 62 0.79 1.63 3.13
C TRP A 62 1.08 0.70 4.32
N LEU A 63 2.27 0.77 4.93
CA LEU A 63 2.61 0.00 6.13
C LEU A 63 1.68 0.35 7.31
N ALA A 64 1.41 1.63 7.53
CA ALA A 64 0.45 2.07 8.54
C ALA A 64 -0.95 1.51 8.26
N ASN A 65 -1.35 1.46 6.99
CA ASN A 65 -2.62 0.89 6.56
C ASN A 65 -2.73 -0.62 6.85
N VAL A 66 -1.66 -1.38 6.61
CA VAL A 66 -1.58 -2.80 6.95
C VAL A 66 -1.74 -3.01 8.46
N PHE A 67 -1.08 -2.17 9.26
CA PHE A 67 -1.19 -2.23 10.72
C PHE A 67 -2.61 -1.94 11.21
N VAL A 68 -3.25 -0.90 10.70
CA VAL A 68 -4.65 -0.57 11.02
C VAL A 68 -5.60 -1.68 10.60
N GLY A 69 -5.40 -2.27 9.41
CA GLY A 69 -6.17 -3.44 8.96
C GLY A 69 -5.99 -4.66 9.85
N GLY A 70 -4.78 -4.88 10.36
CA GLY A 70 -4.48 -5.93 11.35
C GLY A 70 -5.22 -5.70 12.67
N LEU A 71 -5.19 -4.47 13.20
CA LEU A 71 -5.93 -4.09 14.40
C LEU A 71 -7.43 -4.30 14.22
N TYR A 72 -7.99 -3.87 13.10
CA TYR A 72 -9.41 -4.08 12.78
C TYR A 72 -9.80 -5.56 12.86
N VAL A 73 -8.95 -6.46 12.33
CA VAL A 73 -9.22 -7.91 12.37
C VAL A 73 -9.18 -8.46 13.81
N VAL A 74 -8.28 -7.95 14.65
CA VAL A 74 -8.19 -8.35 16.06
C VAL A 74 -9.42 -7.88 16.84
N GLU A 75 -9.81 -6.63 16.70
CA GLU A 75 -10.98 -6.05 17.35
C GLU A 75 -12.28 -6.76 16.90
N ALA A 76 -12.44 -7.00 15.59
CA ALA A 76 -13.59 -7.69 15.05
C ALA A 76 -13.75 -9.14 15.59
N LYS A 77 -12.64 -9.80 15.97
CA LYS A 77 -12.71 -11.12 16.62
C LYS A 77 -13.33 -11.07 18.03
N MET A 78 -13.18 -9.97 18.73
CA MET A 78 -13.74 -9.76 20.06
C MET A 78 -15.23 -9.39 20.02
N GLY A 79 -15.82 -9.34 18.82
CA GLY A 79 -17.25 -9.03 18.62
C GLY A 79 -17.55 -7.55 18.53
N ASP A 80 -16.54 -6.73 18.58
CA ASP A 80 -16.64 -5.30 18.34
C ASP A 80 -16.24 -4.99 16.88
N PHE A 81 -17.05 -4.19 16.17
CA PHE A 81 -16.78 -3.77 14.79
C PHE A 81 -16.46 -2.28 14.78
N PRO A 82 -15.19 -1.88 14.98
CA PRO A 82 -14.84 -0.48 15.11
C PRO A 82 -14.92 0.21 13.73
N GLU A 83 -16.03 0.91 13.49
CA GLU A 83 -16.26 1.66 12.25
C GLU A 83 -15.15 2.68 11.98
N GLY A 84 -14.61 3.28 13.03
CA GLY A 84 -13.49 4.23 12.93
C GLY A 84 -12.22 3.60 12.36
N LEU A 85 -11.87 2.38 12.76
CA LEU A 85 -10.71 1.67 12.19
C LEU A 85 -10.94 1.28 10.72
N SER A 86 -12.17 0.89 10.36
CA SER A 86 -12.53 0.60 8.98
C SER A 86 -12.39 1.84 8.10
N LEU A 87 -12.90 2.98 8.56
CA LEU A 87 -12.78 4.25 7.86
C LEU A 87 -11.32 4.71 7.73
N LEU A 88 -10.55 4.60 8.81
CA LEU A 88 -9.13 4.95 8.80
C LEU A 88 -8.34 4.06 7.82
N HIS A 89 -8.61 2.77 7.79
CA HIS A 89 -8.02 1.83 6.84
C HIS A 89 -8.31 2.23 5.39
N LEU A 90 -9.55 2.60 5.08
CA LEU A 90 -9.93 3.09 3.76
C LEU A 90 -9.19 4.38 3.38
N ILE A 91 -9.14 5.36 4.27
CA ILE A 91 -8.47 6.65 4.05
C ILE A 91 -6.98 6.44 3.80
N LEU A 92 -6.31 5.65 4.62
CA LEU A 92 -4.89 5.34 4.45
C LEU A 92 -4.62 4.61 3.13
N GLY A 93 -5.49 3.68 2.73
CA GLY A 93 -5.37 2.99 1.44
C GLY A 93 -5.44 3.96 0.26
N VAL A 94 -6.43 4.85 0.25
CA VAL A 94 -6.58 5.88 -0.79
C VAL A 94 -5.40 6.85 -0.78
N ALA A 95 -4.96 7.32 0.40
CA ALA A 95 -3.83 8.22 0.52
C ALA A 95 -2.52 7.61 0.02
N SER A 96 -2.26 6.33 0.32
CA SER A 96 -1.10 5.60 -0.19
C SER A 96 -1.13 5.51 -1.72
N PHE A 97 -2.28 5.17 -2.29
CA PHE A 97 -2.46 5.09 -3.75
C PHE A 97 -2.24 6.44 -4.43
N LEU A 98 -2.80 7.51 -3.88
CA LEU A 98 -2.62 8.87 -4.41
C LEU A 98 -1.16 9.31 -4.35
N ALA A 99 -0.47 9.07 -3.23
CA ALA A 99 0.94 9.41 -3.07
C ALA A 99 1.82 8.65 -4.07
N ALA A 100 1.57 7.36 -4.30
CA ALA A 100 2.27 6.56 -5.29
C ALA A 100 2.00 7.06 -6.72
N SER A 101 0.75 7.39 -7.04
CA SER A 101 0.34 7.90 -8.36
C SER A 101 1.00 9.25 -8.68
N VAL A 102 1.04 10.16 -7.71
CA VAL A 102 1.73 11.45 -7.85
C VAL A 102 3.23 11.24 -8.05
N GLY A 103 3.85 10.35 -7.29
CA GLY A 103 5.27 10.02 -7.45
C GLY A 103 5.61 9.48 -8.84
N LEU A 104 4.80 8.55 -9.37
CA LEU A 104 4.98 8.00 -10.71
C LEU A 104 4.75 9.06 -11.81
N MET A 105 3.73 9.91 -11.65
CA MET A 105 3.45 10.99 -12.60
C MET A 105 4.61 11.99 -12.68
N LEU A 106 5.17 12.38 -11.53
CA LEU A 106 6.33 13.28 -11.48
C LEU A 106 7.56 12.65 -12.15
N LEU A 107 7.75 11.33 -11.99
CA LEU A 107 8.83 10.62 -12.66
C LEU A 107 8.69 10.66 -14.17
N GLN A 108 7.50 10.35 -14.71
CA GLN A 108 7.24 10.39 -16.15
C GLN A 108 7.48 11.79 -16.75
N MET A 109 6.99 12.82 -16.08
CA MET A 109 7.20 14.22 -16.53
C MET A 109 8.68 14.60 -16.55
N SER A 110 9.49 14.05 -15.66
CA SER A 110 10.94 14.33 -15.63
C SER A 110 11.69 13.62 -16.77
N GLU A 111 11.24 12.44 -17.17
CA GLU A 111 11.81 11.69 -18.31
C GLU A 111 11.48 12.38 -19.64
N GLU A 112 10.23 12.79 -19.85
CA GLU A 112 9.79 13.51 -21.05
C GLU A 112 10.55 14.83 -21.22
N GLY A 113 10.77 15.59 -20.13
CA GLY A 113 11.53 16.84 -20.19
C GLY A 113 13.01 16.67 -20.52
N ALA A 114 13.59 15.49 -20.26
CA ALA A 114 14.97 15.19 -20.57
C ALA A 114 15.18 14.74 -22.02
N GLU A 115 14.16 14.22 -22.68
CA GLU A 115 14.20 13.83 -24.10
C GLU A 115 14.06 15.03 -25.07
N ASP A 116 13.49 16.14 -24.60
CA ASP A 116 13.28 17.36 -25.39
C ASP A 116 14.49 18.34 -25.36
N GLU A 117 15.51 18.07 -24.59
CA GLU A 117 16.77 18.84 -24.52
C GLU A 117 17.88 18.18 -25.35
#